data_099bf0031cc37965abf9e7d289765aa6
#
_entry.id   099bf0031cc37965abf9e7d289765aa6
#
_cell.length_a   1.000
_cell.length_b   1.000
_cell.length_c   1.000
_cell.angle_alpha   90.00
_cell.angle_beta   90.00
_cell.angle_gamma   90.00
#
_symmetry.space_group_name_H-M   'P 1'
#
loop_
_entity.id
_entity.type
_entity.pdbx_description
1 polymer ?
#
loop_
_entity_poly.entity_id
_entity_poly.type
_entity_poly.pdbx_seq_one_letter_code
_entity_poly.pdbx_strand_id
1 'polypeptide(L)'
;QGDLTTLSRTVCRCQRQPDGSLAPEYGFDEEENANCFIDPLTPRERLIILGGGHIAQPLCEFAARCDFAVTVVDDRMEFANEARFPLAREVICDGFESAIEKLRITAYDFVVVITRGHRHDANCLRALFKQREPAYLGMIGSRRRVRGLLDMLKEEGLDEERLGKICTP
;
A
#
# COMPACT_ATOMS: atom_id res chain seq x y z
N GLN A 1 21.02 34.08 -19.70
CA GLN A 1 19.82 33.85 -20.52
C GLN A 1 20.17 32.71 -21.44
N GLY A 2 19.81 31.48 -21.02
CA GLY A 2 19.97 30.28 -21.86
C GLY A 2 18.85 30.22 -22.92
N ASP A 3 19.21 29.85 -24.12
CA ASP A 3 18.29 29.67 -25.23
C ASP A 3 17.43 28.40 -24.94
N LEU A 4 16.15 28.60 -24.67
CA LEU A 4 15.18 27.52 -24.40
C LEU A 4 14.69 26.81 -25.67
N THR A 5 15.27 27.10 -26.84
CA THR A 5 14.81 26.56 -28.12
C THR A 5 15.17 25.08 -28.37
N THR A 6 16.01 24.49 -27.52
CA THR A 6 16.45 23.08 -27.63
C THR A 6 16.26 22.30 -26.34
N LEU A 7 15.01 22.25 -25.81
CA LEU A 7 14.67 21.34 -24.74
C LEU A 7 14.45 19.92 -25.29
N SER A 8 15.38 19.02 -25.00
CA SER A 8 15.17 17.59 -25.22
C SER A 8 14.71 16.95 -23.91
N ARG A 9 13.68 16.10 -23.98
CA ARG A 9 13.21 15.32 -22.83
C ARG A 9 13.67 13.87 -23.00
N THR A 10 14.50 13.42 -22.05
CA THR A 10 14.89 12.00 -21.98
C THR A 10 14.17 11.38 -20.81
N VAL A 11 13.48 10.26 -21.05
CA VAL A 11 12.85 9.47 -19.97
C VAL A 11 13.80 8.34 -19.59
N CYS A 12 14.33 8.40 -18.38
CA CYS A 12 15.15 7.32 -17.82
C CYS A 12 14.38 6.65 -16.67
N ARG A 13 14.74 5.39 -16.38
CA ARG A 13 14.11 4.63 -15.31
C ARG A 13 14.77 5.00 -13.99
N CYS A 14 14.03 5.67 -13.08
CA CYS A 14 14.48 5.89 -11.72
C CYS A 14 14.45 4.59 -10.91
N GLN A 15 15.43 4.40 -10.04
CA GLN A 15 15.47 3.30 -9.08
C GLN A 15 15.27 3.85 -7.67
N ARG A 16 14.40 3.23 -6.90
CA ARG A 16 14.27 3.55 -5.49
C ARG A 16 15.38 2.83 -4.72
N GLN A 17 16.15 3.59 -3.96
CA GLN A 17 17.24 3.11 -3.13
C GLN A 17 16.69 2.40 -1.86
N PRO A 18 17.52 1.59 -1.16
CA PRO A 18 17.09 0.91 0.08
C PRO A 18 16.61 1.85 1.19
N ASP A 19 17.09 3.10 1.20
CA ASP A 19 16.69 4.16 2.14
C ASP A 19 15.39 4.88 1.74
N GLY A 20 14.77 4.47 0.62
CA GLY A 20 13.53 5.05 0.10
C GLY A 20 13.74 6.24 -0.84
N SER A 21 14.96 6.75 -0.99
CA SER A 21 15.29 7.81 -1.94
C SER A 21 15.18 7.33 -3.39
N LEU A 22 15.14 8.27 -4.32
CA LEU A 22 15.15 8.00 -5.75
C LEU A 22 16.50 8.33 -6.35
N ALA A 23 16.98 7.49 -7.24
CA ALA A 23 18.14 7.80 -8.05
C ALA A 23 17.74 7.74 -9.55
N PRO A 24 17.98 8.83 -10.31
CA PRO A 24 18.59 10.08 -9.90
C PRO A 24 17.66 10.95 -9.01
N GLU A 25 18.23 11.81 -8.21
CA GLU A 25 17.50 12.73 -7.33
C GLU A 25 16.81 13.86 -8.12
N TYR A 26 15.74 14.41 -7.51
CA TYR A 26 15.06 15.58 -8.07
C TYR A 26 15.98 16.82 -8.01
N GLY A 27 16.10 17.53 -9.12
CA GLY A 27 16.86 18.78 -9.18
C GLY A 27 17.75 18.90 -10.40
N PHE A 28 18.68 19.83 -10.33
CA PHE A 28 19.71 19.99 -11.36
C PHE A 28 20.84 19.00 -11.12
N ASP A 29 21.29 18.36 -12.19
CA ASP A 29 22.46 17.51 -12.17
C ASP A 29 23.72 18.40 -12.19
N GLU A 30 24.34 18.57 -11.03
CA GLU A 30 25.52 19.41 -10.86
C GLU A 30 26.82 18.69 -11.29
N GLU A 31 26.82 17.35 -11.38
CA GLU A 31 28.03 16.57 -11.65
C GLU A 31 28.30 16.36 -13.14
N GLU A 32 27.27 16.12 -13.97
CA GLU A 32 27.47 15.79 -15.39
C GLU A 32 27.01 16.88 -16.38
N ASN A 33 26.02 17.70 -16.03
CA ASN A 33 25.46 18.65 -17.00
C ASN A 33 24.61 19.74 -16.31
N ALA A 34 25.19 20.89 -16.02
CA ALA A 34 24.52 22.04 -15.36
C ALA A 34 23.22 22.52 -16.05
N ASN A 35 22.86 21.93 -17.20
CA ASN A 35 21.67 22.26 -17.98
C ASN A 35 20.62 21.12 -17.95
N CYS A 36 20.81 20.05 -17.19
CA CYS A 36 19.88 18.95 -17.05
C CYS A 36 19.06 19.11 -15.78
N PHE A 37 17.73 19.16 -15.91
CA PHE A 37 16.81 19.12 -14.78
C PHE A 37 16.17 17.73 -14.70
N ILE A 38 16.31 17.07 -13.55
CA ILE A 38 15.77 15.74 -13.29
C ILE A 38 14.45 15.86 -12.55
N ASP A 39 13.38 15.35 -13.15
CA ASP A 39 12.05 15.26 -12.54
C ASP A 39 11.65 13.76 -12.49
N PRO A 40 11.87 13.09 -11.36
CA PRO A 40 11.60 11.67 -11.23
C PRO A 40 10.08 11.40 -11.23
N LEU A 41 9.58 10.73 -12.26
CA LEU A 41 8.22 10.26 -12.34
C LEU A 41 8.07 9.01 -11.46
N THR A 42 7.56 9.19 -10.25
CA THR A 42 7.24 8.07 -9.36
C THR A 42 5.83 7.54 -9.63
N PRO A 43 5.62 6.21 -9.63
CA PRO A 43 4.27 5.69 -9.60
C PRO A 43 3.60 6.10 -8.27
N ARG A 44 2.28 6.28 -8.32
CA ARG A 44 1.49 6.54 -7.11
C ARG A 44 1.73 5.44 -6.10
N GLU A 45 1.83 5.80 -4.83
CA GLU A 45 1.91 4.85 -3.74
C GLU A 45 0.63 4.01 -3.69
N ARG A 46 0.77 2.72 -3.43
CA ARG A 46 -0.36 1.79 -3.45
C ARG A 46 -0.92 1.61 -2.04
N LEU A 47 -2.22 1.88 -1.85
CA LEU A 47 -2.96 1.50 -0.65
C LEU A 47 -3.83 0.29 -0.95
N ILE A 48 -3.66 -0.78 -0.18
CA ILE A 48 -4.45 -2.01 -0.27
C ILE A 48 -5.38 -2.07 0.95
N ILE A 49 -6.68 -2.06 0.70
CA ILE A 49 -7.72 -2.13 1.72
C ILE A 49 -8.30 -3.55 1.70
N LEU A 50 -8.05 -4.31 2.77
CA LEU A 50 -8.59 -5.65 2.96
C LEU A 50 -9.89 -5.57 3.75
N GLY A 51 -11.02 -5.64 3.04
CA GLY A 51 -12.39 -5.50 3.54
C GLY A 51 -13.12 -4.32 2.91
N GLY A 52 -14.21 -4.58 2.18
CA GLY A 52 -15.05 -3.60 1.46
C GLY A 52 -16.23 -3.04 2.27
N GLY A 53 -16.13 -3.04 3.61
CA GLY A 53 -17.18 -2.58 4.51
C GLY A 53 -17.40 -1.06 4.50
N HIS A 54 -18.20 -0.57 5.46
CA HIS A 54 -18.58 0.85 5.56
C HIS A 54 -17.38 1.78 5.77
N ILE A 55 -16.34 1.34 6.47
CA ILE A 55 -15.14 2.14 6.73
C ILE A 55 -14.26 2.21 5.47
N ALA A 56 -14.29 1.17 4.64
CA ALA A 56 -13.49 1.12 3.41
C ALA A 56 -13.88 2.22 2.40
N GLN A 57 -15.17 2.59 2.33
CA GLN A 57 -15.63 3.58 1.37
C GLN A 57 -15.01 4.97 1.61
N PRO A 58 -15.18 5.60 2.79
CA PRO A 58 -14.54 6.88 3.04
C PRO A 58 -13.01 6.79 3.04
N LEU A 59 -12.41 5.67 3.50
CA LEU A 59 -10.97 5.49 3.43
C LEU A 59 -10.46 5.49 1.98
N CYS A 60 -11.13 4.76 1.10
CA CYS A 60 -10.81 4.74 -0.33
C CYS A 60 -10.92 6.14 -0.95
N GLU A 61 -12.00 6.87 -0.63
CA GLU A 61 -12.22 8.22 -1.15
C GLU A 61 -11.11 9.19 -0.70
N PHE A 62 -10.79 9.22 0.59
CA PHE A 62 -9.73 10.09 1.11
C PHE A 62 -8.35 9.72 0.56
N ALA A 63 -8.02 8.44 0.52
CA ALA A 63 -6.74 7.97 -0.01
C ALA A 63 -6.57 8.30 -1.49
N ALA A 64 -7.61 8.11 -2.31
CA ALA A 64 -7.58 8.48 -3.72
C ALA A 64 -7.38 9.99 -3.93
N ARG A 65 -7.97 10.83 -3.06
CA ARG A 65 -7.76 12.28 -3.06
C ARG A 65 -6.36 12.69 -2.58
N CYS A 66 -5.70 11.84 -1.79
CA CYS A 66 -4.29 11.99 -1.39
C CYS A 66 -3.32 11.33 -2.39
N ASP A 67 -3.78 11.05 -3.60
CA ASP A 67 -3.01 10.51 -4.71
C ASP A 67 -2.55 9.06 -4.57
N PHE A 68 -3.12 8.29 -3.64
CA PHE A 68 -2.88 6.85 -3.57
C PHE A 68 -3.57 6.10 -4.73
N ALA A 69 -2.88 5.08 -5.25
CA ALA A 69 -3.49 4.07 -6.10
C ALA A 69 -4.19 3.02 -5.21
N VAL A 70 -5.49 3.18 -4.99
CA VAL A 70 -6.23 2.35 -4.04
C VAL A 70 -6.70 1.05 -4.68
N THR A 71 -6.38 -0.08 -4.03
CA THR A 71 -6.94 -1.41 -4.34
C THR A 71 -7.82 -1.86 -3.18
N VAL A 72 -9.05 -2.25 -3.44
CA VAL A 72 -9.99 -2.78 -2.44
C VAL A 72 -10.23 -4.25 -2.68
N VAL A 73 -10.16 -5.06 -1.61
CA VAL A 73 -10.40 -6.52 -1.66
C VAL A 73 -11.51 -6.88 -0.68
N ASP A 74 -12.51 -7.61 -1.14
CA ASP A 74 -13.49 -8.30 -0.28
C ASP A 74 -13.90 -9.62 -0.94
N ASP A 75 -14.22 -10.63 -0.16
CA ASP A 75 -14.63 -11.95 -0.64
C ASP A 75 -16.11 -12.01 -1.07
N ARG A 76 -16.85 -10.91 -0.93
CA ARG A 76 -18.28 -10.80 -1.25
C ARG A 76 -18.50 -9.79 -2.38
N MET A 77 -19.16 -10.24 -3.43
CA MET A 77 -19.44 -9.41 -4.62
C MET A 77 -20.23 -8.14 -4.31
N GLU A 78 -21.14 -8.18 -3.35
CA GLU A 78 -21.93 -7.00 -2.92
C GLU A 78 -21.08 -5.95 -2.21
N PHE A 79 -19.89 -6.29 -1.72
CA PHE A 79 -18.93 -5.39 -1.07
C PHE A 79 -17.72 -5.06 -1.95
N ALA A 80 -17.35 -5.95 -2.87
CA ALA A 80 -16.26 -5.75 -3.81
C ALA A 80 -16.81 -5.44 -5.20
N ASN A 81 -17.26 -4.21 -5.42
CA ASN A 81 -17.72 -3.77 -6.73
C ASN A 81 -17.41 -2.27 -6.99
N GLU A 82 -17.25 -1.92 -8.25
CA GLU A 82 -16.86 -0.58 -8.68
C GLU A 82 -17.88 0.51 -8.32
N ALA A 83 -19.17 0.17 -8.25
CA ALA A 83 -20.21 1.13 -7.88
C ALA A 83 -20.04 1.61 -6.42
N ARG A 84 -19.47 0.78 -5.55
CA ARG A 84 -19.15 1.16 -4.16
C ARG A 84 -17.84 1.92 -4.03
N PHE A 85 -16.90 1.69 -4.94
CA PHE A 85 -15.55 2.24 -4.91
C PHE A 85 -15.16 2.92 -6.23
N PRO A 86 -15.89 3.97 -6.64
CA PRO A 86 -15.69 4.60 -7.95
C PRO A 86 -14.34 5.29 -8.11
N LEU A 87 -13.62 5.56 -7.01
CA LEU A 87 -12.30 6.17 -7.00
C LEU A 87 -11.17 5.15 -6.79
N ALA A 88 -11.48 3.88 -6.56
CA ALA A 88 -10.48 2.84 -6.50
C ALA A 88 -9.86 2.63 -7.88
N ARG A 89 -8.54 2.38 -7.91
CA ARG A 89 -7.85 1.94 -9.11
C ARG A 89 -8.26 0.51 -9.50
N GLU A 90 -8.53 -0.32 -8.50
CA GLU A 90 -8.86 -1.72 -8.68
C GLU A 90 -9.75 -2.22 -7.54
N VAL A 91 -10.76 -3.01 -7.87
CA VAL A 91 -11.61 -3.69 -6.89
C VAL A 91 -11.57 -5.19 -7.18
N ILE A 92 -11.15 -5.96 -6.19
CA ILE A 92 -10.94 -7.41 -6.32
C ILE A 92 -11.97 -8.15 -5.47
N CYS A 93 -12.80 -8.96 -6.12
CA CYS A 93 -13.70 -9.90 -5.46
C CYS A 93 -13.02 -11.29 -5.42
N ASP A 94 -12.32 -11.57 -4.31
CA ASP A 94 -11.59 -12.84 -4.13
C ASP A 94 -11.38 -13.12 -2.63
N GLY A 95 -11.02 -14.35 -2.28
CA GLY A 95 -10.56 -14.68 -0.93
C GLY A 95 -9.31 -13.89 -0.56
N PHE A 96 -9.25 -13.37 0.67
CA PHE A 96 -8.17 -12.48 1.10
C PHE A 96 -6.78 -13.08 0.91
N GLU A 97 -6.58 -14.36 1.22
CA GLU A 97 -5.29 -15.05 1.09
C GLU A 97 -4.85 -15.11 -0.38
N SER A 98 -5.76 -15.52 -1.27
CA SER A 98 -5.52 -15.58 -2.72
C SER A 98 -5.20 -14.19 -3.29
N ALA A 99 -5.98 -13.18 -2.91
CA ALA A 99 -5.75 -11.81 -3.36
C ALA A 99 -4.39 -11.27 -2.90
N ILE A 100 -4.01 -11.48 -1.63
CA ILE A 100 -2.71 -11.06 -1.09
C ILE A 100 -1.56 -11.70 -1.85
N GLU A 101 -1.64 -13.00 -2.17
CA GLU A 101 -0.63 -13.70 -2.96
C GLU A 101 -0.47 -13.11 -4.37
N LYS A 102 -1.60 -12.83 -5.03
CA LYS A 102 -1.61 -12.25 -6.40
C LYS A 102 -1.09 -10.82 -6.42
N LEU A 103 -1.39 -10.02 -5.39
CA LEU A 103 -0.99 -8.62 -5.28
C LEU A 103 0.51 -8.43 -5.07
N ARG A 104 1.23 -9.44 -4.57
CA ARG A 104 2.68 -9.42 -4.32
C ARG A 104 3.08 -8.16 -3.56
N ILE A 105 2.77 -8.15 -2.27
CA ILE A 105 3.05 -7.00 -1.38
C ILE A 105 4.53 -6.66 -1.37
N THR A 106 4.83 -5.38 -1.47
CA THR A 106 6.19 -4.83 -1.49
C THR A 106 6.45 -3.94 -0.27
N ALA A 107 7.70 -3.57 -0.03
CA ALA A 107 8.08 -2.66 1.04
C ALA A 107 7.59 -1.20 0.83
N TYR A 108 6.97 -0.90 -0.30
CA TYR A 108 6.44 0.43 -0.62
C TYR A 108 4.90 0.48 -0.55
N ASP A 109 4.27 -0.63 -0.22
CA ASP A 109 2.81 -0.70 -0.13
C ASP A 109 2.32 -0.30 1.26
N PHE A 110 1.16 0.29 1.29
CA PHE A 110 0.38 0.57 2.48
C PHE A 110 -0.77 -0.42 2.54
N VAL A 111 -0.95 -1.10 3.66
CA VAL A 111 -1.99 -2.11 3.82
C VAL A 111 -2.87 -1.79 5.02
N VAL A 112 -4.19 -1.87 4.86
CA VAL A 112 -5.15 -1.69 5.96
C VAL A 112 -6.09 -2.89 6.02
N VAL A 113 -6.13 -3.55 7.18
CA VAL A 113 -7.02 -4.68 7.47
C VAL A 113 -8.25 -4.18 8.21
N ILE A 114 -9.41 -4.22 7.53
CA ILE A 114 -10.72 -3.79 8.06
C ILE A 114 -11.81 -4.78 7.71
N THR A 115 -11.52 -6.05 7.90
CA THR A 115 -12.47 -7.11 7.55
C THR A 115 -13.66 -7.19 8.51
N ARG A 116 -14.67 -7.97 8.16
CA ARG A 116 -15.89 -8.15 8.96
C ARG A 116 -15.71 -8.94 10.25
N GLY A 117 -14.54 -9.53 10.51
CA GLY A 117 -14.41 -10.39 11.67
C GLY A 117 -13.03 -10.96 11.93
N HIS A 118 -12.86 -11.38 13.16
CA HIS A 118 -11.65 -11.89 13.75
C HIS A 118 -10.94 -12.99 12.93
N ARG A 119 -11.73 -13.90 12.36
CA ARG A 119 -11.22 -15.00 11.55
C ARG A 119 -10.56 -14.52 10.25
N HIS A 120 -11.20 -13.55 9.60
CA HIS A 120 -10.67 -12.98 8.36
C HIS A 120 -9.44 -12.12 8.62
N ASP A 121 -9.44 -11.34 9.71
CA ASP A 121 -8.28 -10.55 10.12
C ASP A 121 -7.05 -11.45 10.36
N ALA A 122 -7.23 -12.58 11.08
CA ALA A 122 -6.15 -13.55 11.30
C ALA A 122 -5.59 -14.10 9.99
N ASN A 123 -6.46 -14.48 9.08
CA ASN A 123 -6.06 -15.02 7.78
C ASN A 123 -5.31 -13.98 6.94
N CYS A 124 -5.79 -12.73 6.92
CA CYS A 124 -5.08 -11.64 6.27
C CYS A 124 -3.67 -11.47 6.84
N LEU A 125 -3.52 -11.41 8.16
CA LEU A 125 -2.22 -11.23 8.79
C LEU A 125 -1.29 -12.41 8.52
N ARG A 126 -1.76 -13.66 8.61
CA ARG A 126 -0.94 -14.84 8.24
C ARG A 126 -0.47 -14.80 6.79
N ALA A 127 -1.33 -14.36 5.86
CA ALA A 127 -0.96 -14.24 4.46
C ALA A 127 0.04 -13.10 4.24
N LEU A 128 -0.17 -11.94 4.88
CA LEU A 128 0.74 -10.79 4.81
C LEU A 128 2.12 -11.09 5.39
N PHE A 129 2.20 -11.88 6.46
CA PHE A 129 3.47 -12.27 7.07
C PHE A 129 4.30 -13.23 6.21
N LYS A 130 3.71 -13.88 5.22
CA LYS A 130 4.42 -14.65 4.19
C LYS A 130 4.98 -13.76 3.07
N GLN A 131 4.55 -12.51 2.99
CA GLN A 131 5.00 -11.52 2.02
C GLN A 131 6.09 -10.61 2.61
N ARG A 132 6.63 -9.72 1.79
CA ARG A 132 7.49 -8.63 2.28
C ARG A 132 6.72 -7.76 3.26
N GLU A 133 7.44 -7.22 4.24
CA GLU A 133 6.88 -6.22 5.15
C GLU A 133 6.51 -4.96 4.35
N PRO A 134 5.26 -4.50 4.41
CA PRO A 134 4.85 -3.27 3.74
C PRO A 134 5.39 -2.03 4.48
N ALA A 135 5.41 -0.87 3.81
CA ALA A 135 5.76 0.41 4.44
C ALA A 135 4.84 0.75 5.60
N TYR A 136 3.59 0.33 5.53
CA TYR A 136 2.59 0.54 6.57
C TYR A 136 1.63 -0.65 6.64
N LEU A 137 1.37 -1.12 7.84
CA LEU A 137 0.32 -2.12 8.10
C LEU A 137 -0.57 -1.62 9.24
N GLY A 138 -1.80 -1.25 8.89
CA GLY A 138 -2.81 -0.82 9.84
C GLY A 138 -3.91 -1.86 10.01
N MET A 139 -4.49 -1.91 11.20
CA MET A 139 -5.63 -2.77 11.49
C MET A 139 -6.67 -2.03 12.33
N ILE A 140 -7.94 -2.10 11.93
CA ILE A 140 -9.04 -1.53 12.69
C ILE A 140 -9.76 -2.61 13.50
N GLY A 141 -9.90 -2.36 14.78
CA GLY A 141 -10.63 -3.21 15.70
C GLY A 141 -10.64 -2.65 17.12
N SER A 142 -11.49 -3.19 18.00
CA SER A 142 -11.42 -2.81 19.41
C SER A 142 -10.08 -3.28 20.01
N ARG A 143 -9.53 -2.51 20.96
CA ARG A 143 -8.25 -2.84 21.62
C ARG A 143 -8.21 -4.26 22.15
N ARG A 144 -9.29 -4.73 22.77
CA ARG A 144 -9.39 -6.10 23.30
C ARG A 144 -9.30 -7.14 22.18
N ARG A 145 -10.00 -6.90 21.07
CA ARG A 145 -10.01 -7.80 19.92
C ARG A 145 -8.65 -7.89 19.24
N VAL A 146 -8.04 -6.72 19.01
CA VAL A 146 -6.71 -6.65 18.36
C VAL A 146 -5.68 -7.35 19.23
N ARG A 147 -5.63 -7.03 20.55
CA ARG A 147 -4.68 -7.67 21.47
C ARG A 147 -4.81 -9.19 21.44
N GLY A 148 -6.02 -9.74 21.60
CA GLY A 148 -6.23 -11.18 21.58
C GLY A 148 -5.83 -11.85 20.25
N LEU A 149 -6.00 -11.13 19.13
CA LEU A 149 -5.55 -11.62 17.83
C LEU A 149 -4.01 -11.64 17.73
N LEU A 150 -3.34 -10.56 18.15
CA LEU A 150 -1.88 -10.49 18.08
C LEU A 150 -1.22 -11.51 19.04
N ASP A 151 -1.77 -11.69 20.24
CA ASP A 151 -1.31 -12.72 21.19
C ASP A 151 -1.43 -14.13 20.59
N MET A 152 -2.55 -14.45 19.98
CA MET A 152 -2.76 -15.72 19.27
C MET A 152 -1.75 -15.93 18.13
N LEU A 153 -1.52 -14.91 17.28
CA LEU A 153 -0.58 -15.00 16.17
C LEU A 153 0.88 -15.13 16.65
N LYS A 154 1.20 -14.53 17.79
CA LYS A 154 2.48 -14.70 18.46
C LYS A 154 2.66 -16.14 18.96
N GLU A 155 1.64 -16.74 19.56
CA GLU A 155 1.64 -18.15 19.97
C GLU A 155 1.80 -19.11 18.79
N GLU A 156 1.29 -18.73 17.60
CA GLU A 156 1.48 -19.45 16.34
C GLU A 156 2.91 -19.31 15.75
N GLY A 157 3.77 -18.47 16.35
CA GLY A 157 5.16 -18.28 15.94
C GLY A 157 5.38 -17.20 14.89
N LEU A 158 4.44 -16.27 14.69
CA LEU A 158 4.68 -15.11 13.84
C LEU A 158 5.68 -14.16 14.50
N ASP A 159 6.44 -13.47 13.68
CA ASP A 159 7.50 -12.54 14.10
C ASP A 159 6.95 -11.42 15.01
N GLU A 160 7.40 -11.39 16.27
CA GLU A 160 6.93 -10.45 17.28
C GLU A 160 7.30 -9.00 16.96
N GLU A 161 8.46 -8.76 16.36
CA GLU A 161 8.89 -7.42 15.99
C GLU A 161 7.93 -6.84 14.92
N ARG A 162 7.63 -7.63 13.90
CA ARG A 162 6.66 -7.23 12.87
C ARG A 162 5.24 -7.07 13.43
N LEU A 163 4.80 -7.96 14.35
CA LEU A 163 3.51 -7.82 15.02
C LEU A 163 3.43 -6.50 15.82
N GLY A 164 4.52 -6.11 16.47
CA GLY A 164 4.61 -4.86 17.22
C GLY A 164 4.56 -3.59 16.37
N LYS A 165 4.84 -3.68 15.06
CA LYS A 165 4.77 -2.57 14.11
C LYS A 165 3.36 -2.34 13.55
N ILE A 166 2.40 -3.24 13.80
CA ILE A 166 1.04 -3.08 13.31
C ILE A 166 0.37 -1.88 14.00
N CYS A 167 -0.01 -0.88 13.21
CA CYS A 167 -0.70 0.29 13.70
C CYS A 167 -2.16 -0.04 14.03
N THR A 168 -2.56 0.22 15.27
CA THR A 168 -3.93 -0.02 15.76
C THR A 168 -4.43 1.17 16.57
N PRO A 169 -5.75 1.42 16.65
CA PRO A 169 -6.34 2.51 17.45
C PRO A 169 -6.06 2.40 18.94
#